data_7c82097b60497ab24afeaef8753c1232
#
_entry.id   7c82097b60497ab24afeaef8753c1232
#
_cell.length_a   1.000
_cell.length_b   1.000
_cell.length_c   1.000
_cell.angle_alpha   90.00
_cell.angle_beta   90.00
_cell.angle_gamma   90.00
#
_symmetry.space_group_name_H-M   'P 1'
#
loop_
_entity.id
_entity.type
_entity.pdbx_description
1 polymer ?
#
loop_
_entity_poly.entity_id
_entity_poly.type
_entity_poly.pdbx_seq_one_letter_code
_entity_poly.pdbx_strand_id
1 'polypeptide(L)'
;MEQCLLSCKLNDDAGKLAKVVSSQWLIGLWRRNPAMLGMIQDRDADPWPDLLLWSGEFSGKYITGAYYIYKLIGDEALKTDVLEFIGRILDLTEPECYFGVVPKVLRLTGAGQDAPGLTGMVWDGWSCYHMIEGLLLWHEATDDERLLQAAIAGGELLYQHFFEGRRSLLSMGSPEMNLSVYHCIAKLARITGKAKYLRFAKQIEQDILSENPKNWLVASNKKLDFYQCDTPRWERLHTIMGAAEMYKVTGEERYRNTLRYLIESILSTDIHNTGAFSTDEWARNGSFVNGNIETCCVIAFNALCCDLLDITPPSEHGKILDHLELSYYNAVLGYNSETGRWCTYSTPMDGVRNASTKENGFQIRPGASELNCCSANAPRGVGELYRWMIRCEDENLYLNYFGACTLDLTDGGTIEITGDYPYDNEITLQIKPGNRFRKLFVRIPKWSKHTAIEDTDGLRLADENYICFSMSETVVKIKFDFTPRYLEGQGQYAGKFSVYRGPLLFGLRMPADHILTKIPAPHISQAKAIRQSSGLSLLLPSGIRLRDFYHLGQDGRAYKTWLDIFGI
;
A
#
# COMPACT_ATOMS: atom_id res chain seq x y z
N MET A 1 1.35 -14.13 -10.60
CA MET A 1 0.38 -14.85 -9.72
C MET A 1 -0.76 -15.33 -10.59
N GLU A 2 -1.23 -16.52 -10.37
CA GLU A 2 -2.41 -17.01 -11.06
C GLU A 2 -3.65 -16.26 -10.55
N GLN A 3 -4.51 -15.81 -11.46
CA GLN A 3 -5.70 -15.05 -11.08
C GLN A 3 -6.83 -16.00 -10.70
N CYS A 4 -7.30 -15.97 -9.46
CA CYS A 4 -8.42 -16.76 -8.99
C CYS A 4 -9.72 -15.96 -8.87
N LEU A 5 -9.63 -14.64 -8.78
CA LEU A 5 -10.77 -13.74 -8.62
C LEU A 5 -11.17 -13.14 -9.96
N LEU A 6 -12.41 -13.35 -10.37
CA LEU A 6 -13.01 -12.75 -11.55
C LEU A 6 -13.59 -11.37 -11.23
N SER A 7 -14.41 -11.29 -10.19
CA SER A 7 -14.98 -10.04 -9.69
C SER A 7 -15.19 -10.06 -8.17
N CYS A 8 -15.29 -8.89 -7.58
CA CYS A 8 -15.54 -8.72 -6.16
C CYS A 8 -16.61 -7.65 -5.93
N LYS A 9 -17.58 -7.95 -5.07
CA LYS A 9 -18.57 -6.99 -4.61
C LYS A 9 -18.44 -6.81 -3.11
N LEU A 10 -17.76 -5.75 -2.68
CA LEU A 10 -17.61 -5.41 -1.28
C LEU A 10 -18.87 -4.70 -0.74
N ASN A 11 -19.37 -5.13 0.42
CA ASN A 11 -20.57 -4.62 1.08
C ASN A 11 -20.26 -4.01 2.46
N ASP A 12 -19.01 -3.83 2.81
CA ASP A 12 -18.50 -3.27 4.06
C ASP A 12 -17.96 -1.84 3.90
N ASP A 13 -17.29 -1.31 4.92
CA ASP A 13 -16.73 0.04 4.90
C ASP A 13 -15.55 0.20 3.92
N ALA A 14 -14.80 -0.87 3.65
CA ALA A 14 -13.75 -0.85 2.61
C ALA A 14 -14.36 -0.64 1.22
N GLY A 15 -15.44 -1.38 0.91
CA GLY A 15 -16.17 -1.22 -0.34
C GLY A 15 -16.85 0.15 -0.48
N LYS A 16 -17.40 0.69 0.62
CA LYS A 16 -17.94 2.05 0.63
C LYS A 16 -16.86 3.08 0.32
N LEU A 17 -15.70 2.99 1.02
CA LEU A 17 -14.58 3.89 0.80
C LEU A 17 -14.04 3.80 -0.62
N ALA A 18 -13.83 2.60 -1.17
CA ALA A 18 -13.36 2.43 -2.54
C ALA A 18 -14.28 3.10 -3.57
N LYS A 19 -15.60 2.97 -3.40
CA LYS A 19 -16.61 3.62 -4.28
C LYS A 19 -16.59 5.14 -4.17
N VAL A 20 -16.49 5.71 -2.95
CA VAL A 20 -16.43 7.17 -2.79
C VAL A 20 -15.09 7.73 -3.22
N VAL A 21 -13.97 7.03 -3.05
CA VAL A 21 -12.66 7.40 -3.59
C VAL A 21 -12.70 7.40 -5.13
N SER A 22 -13.31 6.39 -5.76
CA SER A 22 -13.50 6.38 -7.21
C SER A 22 -14.28 7.60 -7.68
N SER A 23 -15.49 7.82 -7.14
CA SER A 23 -16.42 8.84 -7.62
C SER A 23 -16.08 10.27 -7.19
N GLN A 24 -15.55 10.47 -5.98
CA GLN A 24 -15.30 11.82 -5.43
C GLN A 24 -13.89 12.33 -5.69
N TRP A 25 -12.92 11.42 -5.84
CA TRP A 25 -11.52 11.79 -6.03
C TRP A 25 -11.02 11.44 -7.43
N LEU A 26 -11.00 10.15 -7.81
CA LEU A 26 -10.32 9.69 -9.01
C LEU A 26 -11.00 10.14 -10.32
N ILE A 27 -12.29 9.86 -10.50
CA ILE A 27 -12.99 10.23 -11.75
C ILE A 27 -12.95 11.75 -11.96
N GLY A 28 -12.39 12.17 -13.10
CA GLY A 28 -12.24 13.56 -13.48
C GLY A 28 -11.17 14.33 -12.69
N LEU A 29 -10.31 13.67 -11.89
CA LEU A 29 -9.22 14.33 -11.14
C LEU A 29 -8.34 15.15 -12.06
N TRP A 30 -7.88 14.57 -13.17
CA TRP A 30 -6.99 15.22 -14.12
C TRP A 30 -7.64 16.41 -14.85
N ARG A 31 -8.97 16.43 -15.01
CA ARG A 31 -9.71 17.57 -15.55
C ARG A 31 -9.85 18.69 -14.53
N ARG A 32 -10.04 18.35 -13.25
CA ARG A 32 -10.08 19.34 -12.14
C ARG A 32 -8.69 19.90 -11.82
N ASN A 33 -7.63 19.15 -12.14
CA ASN A 33 -6.23 19.53 -11.93
C ASN A 33 -5.49 19.48 -13.28
N PRO A 34 -5.73 20.44 -14.19
CA PRO A 34 -5.17 20.44 -15.55
C PRO A 34 -3.65 20.46 -15.56
N ALA A 35 -3.01 20.86 -14.45
CA ALA A 35 -1.56 20.77 -14.28
C ALA A 35 -1.01 19.35 -14.44
N MET A 36 -1.81 18.28 -14.22
CA MET A 36 -1.37 16.90 -14.44
C MET A 36 -0.98 16.62 -15.91
N LEU A 37 -1.63 17.25 -16.88
CA LEU A 37 -1.23 17.22 -18.28
C LEU A 37 -0.27 18.37 -18.61
N GLY A 38 -0.56 19.56 -18.11
CA GLY A 38 0.20 20.77 -18.39
C GLY A 38 1.67 20.66 -18.01
N MET A 39 2.03 19.94 -16.93
CA MET A 39 3.43 19.75 -16.56
C MET A 39 4.24 18.98 -17.62
N ILE A 40 3.59 18.08 -18.35
CA ILE A 40 4.20 17.34 -19.46
C ILE A 40 4.16 18.17 -20.74
N GLN A 41 3.05 18.81 -21.04
CA GLN A 41 2.85 19.61 -22.22
C GLN A 41 3.84 20.79 -22.30
N ASP A 42 4.05 21.48 -21.18
CA ASP A 42 4.83 22.72 -21.14
C ASP A 42 6.29 22.50 -20.71
N ARG A 43 6.73 21.25 -20.51
CA ARG A 43 8.09 20.93 -20.02
C ARG A 43 9.23 21.44 -20.93
N ASP A 44 8.94 21.65 -22.21
CA ASP A 44 9.90 22.17 -23.19
C ASP A 44 9.62 23.65 -23.59
N ALA A 45 8.76 24.35 -22.83
CA ALA A 45 8.46 25.76 -23.07
C ALA A 45 9.64 26.68 -22.70
N ASP A 46 9.76 27.83 -23.38
CA ASP A 46 10.75 28.87 -23.06
C ASP A 46 10.02 30.22 -22.81
N PRO A 47 10.10 30.78 -21.59
CA PRO A 47 10.85 30.25 -20.44
C PRO A 47 10.23 28.97 -19.89
N TRP A 48 11.07 28.08 -19.31
CA TRP A 48 10.61 26.86 -18.67
C TRP A 48 9.71 27.21 -17.48
N PRO A 49 8.53 26.58 -17.37
CA PRO A 49 7.62 26.85 -16.27
C PRO A 49 8.24 26.38 -14.94
N ASP A 50 7.94 27.09 -13.86
CA ASP A 50 8.37 26.74 -12.51
C ASP A 50 7.60 25.49 -12.04
N LEU A 51 8.14 24.32 -12.37
CA LEU A 51 7.61 23.01 -12.01
C LEU A 51 8.44 22.39 -10.90
N LEU A 52 7.76 21.70 -9.98
CA LEU A 52 8.44 20.84 -9.01
C LEU A 52 9.11 19.67 -9.75
N LEU A 53 10.40 19.46 -9.53
CA LEU A 53 11.20 18.46 -10.25
C LEU A 53 10.79 17.01 -9.99
N TRP A 54 9.95 16.77 -8.99
CA TRP A 54 9.36 15.45 -8.66
C TRP A 54 7.91 15.29 -9.10
N SER A 55 7.24 16.32 -9.59
CA SER A 55 5.80 16.26 -9.88
C SER A 55 5.43 15.29 -11.01
N GLY A 56 6.39 14.85 -11.82
CA GLY A 56 6.20 13.79 -12.81
C GLY A 56 5.68 12.46 -12.24
N GLU A 57 5.95 12.18 -10.97
CA GLU A 57 5.45 10.98 -10.29
C GLU A 57 3.92 10.95 -10.12
N PHE A 58 3.26 12.12 -10.07
CA PHE A 58 1.84 12.21 -9.72
C PHE A 58 0.95 11.52 -10.75
N SER A 59 1.26 11.65 -12.04
CA SER A 59 0.51 10.97 -13.10
C SER A 59 0.61 9.45 -13.00
N GLY A 60 1.81 8.92 -12.78
CA GLY A 60 2.04 7.49 -12.62
C GLY A 60 1.38 6.93 -11.35
N LYS A 61 1.48 7.64 -10.22
CA LYS A 61 0.80 7.28 -8.98
C LYS A 61 -0.72 7.28 -9.12
N TYR A 62 -1.27 8.29 -9.79
CA TYR A 62 -2.71 8.38 -10.07
C TYR A 62 -3.21 7.19 -10.85
N ILE A 63 -2.59 6.85 -11.99
CA ILE A 63 -3.05 5.72 -12.80
C ILE A 63 -2.85 4.38 -12.09
N THR A 64 -1.80 4.23 -11.28
CA THR A 64 -1.58 3.04 -10.45
C THR A 64 -2.65 2.90 -9.37
N GLY A 65 -2.96 3.98 -8.66
CA GLY A 65 -4.02 3.98 -7.65
C GLY A 65 -5.40 3.66 -8.25
N ALA A 66 -5.70 4.26 -9.40
CA ALA A 66 -6.94 4.00 -10.13
C ALA A 66 -7.06 2.55 -10.62
N TYR A 67 -5.94 1.94 -11.07
CA TYR A 67 -5.92 0.52 -11.43
C TYR A 67 -6.36 -0.38 -10.28
N TYR A 68 -5.78 -0.21 -9.09
CA TYR A 68 -6.13 -1.06 -7.94
C TYR A 68 -7.56 -0.83 -7.47
N ILE A 69 -8.07 0.40 -7.50
CA ILE A 69 -9.50 0.66 -7.23
C ILE A 69 -10.38 -0.02 -8.29
N TYR A 70 -10.04 0.09 -9.57
CA TYR A 70 -10.76 -0.60 -10.64
C TYR A 70 -10.78 -2.12 -10.44
N LYS A 71 -9.63 -2.73 -10.15
CA LYS A 71 -9.53 -4.18 -9.87
C LYS A 71 -10.36 -4.60 -8.66
N LEU A 72 -10.49 -3.73 -7.66
CA LEU A 72 -11.23 -4.02 -6.42
C LEU A 72 -12.75 -3.91 -6.59
N ILE A 73 -13.26 -2.93 -7.35
CA ILE A 73 -14.71 -2.67 -7.42
C ILE A 73 -15.32 -2.73 -8.83
N GLY A 74 -14.52 -2.95 -9.87
CA GLY A 74 -15.01 -3.10 -11.25
C GLY A 74 -15.67 -1.84 -11.84
N ASP A 75 -15.23 -0.62 -11.45
CA ASP A 75 -15.84 0.63 -11.89
C ASP A 75 -15.44 0.99 -13.34
N GLU A 76 -16.28 0.68 -14.29
CA GLU A 76 -16.03 0.94 -15.72
C GLU A 76 -16.00 2.43 -16.07
N ALA A 77 -16.66 3.30 -15.30
CA ALA A 77 -16.56 4.74 -15.49
C ALA A 77 -15.17 5.26 -15.10
N LEU A 78 -14.59 4.73 -14.01
CA LEU A 78 -13.22 5.00 -13.62
C LEU A 78 -12.24 4.53 -14.70
N LYS A 79 -12.39 3.29 -15.17
CA LYS A 79 -11.54 2.74 -16.24
C LYS A 79 -11.55 3.64 -17.48
N THR A 80 -12.74 4.03 -17.94
CA THR A 80 -12.89 4.90 -19.12
C THR A 80 -12.18 6.25 -18.93
N ASP A 81 -12.37 6.89 -17.76
CA ASP A 81 -11.78 8.19 -17.44
C ASP A 81 -10.24 8.14 -17.40
N VAL A 82 -9.70 7.07 -16.81
CA VAL A 82 -8.25 6.90 -16.68
C VAL A 82 -7.59 6.54 -18.01
N LEU A 83 -8.22 5.69 -18.82
CA LEU A 83 -7.69 5.37 -20.16
C LEU A 83 -7.69 6.60 -21.09
N GLU A 84 -8.67 7.49 -20.96
CA GLU A 84 -8.63 8.78 -21.67
C GLU A 84 -7.44 9.63 -21.21
N PHE A 85 -7.20 9.73 -19.90
CA PHE A 85 -6.03 10.43 -19.36
C PHE A 85 -4.71 9.84 -19.87
N ILE A 86 -4.56 8.52 -19.82
CA ILE A 86 -3.37 7.83 -20.35
C ILE A 86 -3.19 8.16 -21.83
N GLY A 87 -4.25 8.08 -22.63
CA GLY A 87 -4.20 8.44 -24.05
C GLY A 87 -3.65 9.85 -24.28
N ARG A 88 -4.11 10.85 -23.50
CA ARG A 88 -3.59 12.22 -23.55
C ARG A 88 -2.11 12.31 -23.20
N ILE A 89 -1.66 11.58 -22.15
CA ILE A 89 -0.23 11.52 -21.80
C ILE A 89 0.59 10.95 -22.96
N LEU A 90 0.13 9.86 -23.57
CA LEU A 90 0.84 9.22 -24.68
C LEU A 90 0.92 10.14 -25.91
N ASP A 91 -0.17 10.83 -26.26
CA ASP A 91 -0.17 11.81 -27.36
C ASP A 91 0.86 12.94 -27.14
N LEU A 92 1.17 13.29 -25.88
CA LEU A 92 2.17 14.31 -25.53
C LEU A 92 3.60 13.76 -25.45
N THR A 93 3.80 12.44 -25.31
CA THR A 93 5.10 11.84 -25.01
C THR A 93 5.64 10.95 -26.13
N GLU A 94 4.78 10.36 -26.95
CA GLU A 94 5.20 9.50 -28.08
C GLU A 94 5.93 10.30 -29.17
N PRO A 95 6.88 9.68 -29.89
CA PRO A 95 7.31 8.28 -29.74
C PRO A 95 8.39 8.04 -28.67
N GLU A 96 8.98 9.08 -28.09
CA GLU A 96 10.10 8.95 -27.14
C GLU A 96 9.67 8.31 -25.79
N CYS A 97 8.39 8.52 -25.39
CA CYS A 97 7.83 8.06 -24.11
C CYS A 97 8.69 8.45 -22.89
N TYR A 98 9.19 9.70 -22.91
CA TYR A 98 9.81 10.31 -21.75
C TYR A 98 8.71 10.86 -20.83
N PHE A 99 8.62 10.35 -19.62
CA PHE A 99 7.53 10.63 -18.68
C PHE A 99 7.89 11.64 -17.57
N GLY A 100 9.10 12.19 -17.59
CA GLY A 100 9.51 13.26 -16.68
C GLY A 100 9.01 14.65 -17.09
N VAL A 101 9.30 15.61 -16.22
CA VAL A 101 8.90 17.02 -16.37
C VAL A 101 10.06 17.95 -16.74
N VAL A 102 11.23 17.38 -16.98
CA VAL A 102 12.47 18.13 -17.25
C VAL A 102 12.58 18.45 -18.74
N PRO A 103 13.06 19.66 -19.13
CA PRO A 103 13.26 20.05 -20.52
C PRO A 103 14.20 19.10 -21.28
N LYS A 104 14.01 18.98 -22.60
CA LYS A 104 14.73 18.03 -23.46
C LYS A 104 16.25 18.01 -23.26
N VAL A 105 16.86 19.18 -23.12
CA VAL A 105 18.32 19.32 -22.97
C VAL A 105 18.85 18.84 -21.63
N LEU A 106 17.99 18.68 -20.61
CA LEU A 106 18.35 18.28 -19.26
C LEU A 106 17.86 16.87 -18.89
N ARG A 107 17.04 16.23 -19.74
CA ARG A 107 16.42 14.91 -19.47
C ARG A 107 17.48 13.87 -19.11
N LEU A 108 17.23 13.14 -18.03
CA LEU A 108 18.05 12.02 -17.54
C LEU A 108 19.52 12.42 -17.22
N THR A 109 19.81 13.72 -17.11
CA THR A 109 21.16 14.20 -16.79
C THR A 109 21.41 14.35 -15.30
N GLY A 110 20.37 14.45 -14.49
CA GLY A 110 20.44 14.83 -13.08
C GLY A 110 20.58 16.34 -12.86
N ALA A 111 20.69 17.12 -13.93
CA ALA A 111 20.68 18.58 -13.86
C ALA A 111 19.23 19.09 -13.89
N GLY A 112 18.88 19.98 -12.95
CA GLY A 112 17.67 20.80 -12.99
C GLY A 112 18.04 22.23 -13.30
N GLN A 113 17.08 23.04 -13.76
CA GLN A 113 17.26 24.49 -13.69
C GLN A 113 17.29 24.90 -12.22
N ASP A 114 18.13 25.88 -11.89
CA ASP A 114 18.27 26.40 -10.53
C ASP A 114 16.97 27.08 -10.08
N ALA A 115 16.03 26.28 -9.58
CA ALA A 115 14.93 26.83 -8.79
C ALA A 115 15.48 27.14 -7.40
N PRO A 116 15.24 28.32 -6.83
CA PRO A 116 15.72 28.67 -5.51
C PRO A 116 15.32 27.62 -4.46
N GLY A 117 16.30 26.93 -3.88
CA GLY A 117 16.12 25.89 -2.85
C GLY A 117 15.93 24.45 -3.37
N LEU A 118 16.00 24.18 -4.69
CA LEU A 118 15.73 22.87 -5.27
C LEU A 118 16.89 22.32 -6.13
N THR A 119 18.06 22.89 -6.07
CA THR A 119 19.26 22.43 -6.77
C THR A 119 19.57 20.96 -6.43
N GLY A 120 19.62 20.10 -7.44
CA GLY A 120 20.01 18.69 -7.30
C GLY A 120 18.87 17.66 -7.03
N MET A 121 17.60 18.09 -6.99
CA MET A 121 16.46 17.18 -6.74
C MET A 121 15.72 16.82 -8.03
N VAL A 122 16.42 16.27 -9.03
CA VAL A 122 15.79 15.78 -10.26
C VAL A 122 15.43 14.31 -10.12
N TRP A 123 14.13 14.00 -10.21
CA TRP A 123 13.60 12.64 -10.03
C TRP A 123 13.09 12.06 -11.35
N ASP A 124 13.89 12.16 -12.40
CA ASP A 124 13.51 11.68 -13.73
C ASP A 124 13.29 10.18 -13.78
N GLY A 125 14.21 9.41 -13.19
CA GLY A 125 14.08 7.96 -13.09
C GLY A 125 12.83 7.56 -12.31
N TRP A 126 12.53 8.28 -11.23
CA TRP A 126 11.33 8.09 -10.42
C TRP A 126 10.04 8.35 -11.19
N SER A 127 9.98 9.44 -11.95
CA SER A 127 8.84 9.79 -12.79
C SER A 127 8.60 8.73 -13.88
N CYS A 128 9.68 8.33 -14.59
CA CYS A 128 9.60 7.28 -15.60
C CYS A 128 9.15 5.94 -15.01
N TYR A 129 9.70 5.57 -13.85
CA TYR A 129 9.33 4.35 -13.14
C TYR A 129 7.83 4.28 -12.85
N HIS A 130 7.27 5.32 -12.21
CA HIS A 130 5.84 5.32 -11.84
C HIS A 130 4.92 5.24 -13.05
N MET A 131 5.27 5.90 -14.15
CA MET A 131 4.47 5.85 -15.37
C MET A 131 4.57 4.48 -16.04
N ILE A 132 5.78 3.93 -16.22
CA ILE A 132 5.97 2.60 -16.81
C ILE A 132 5.22 1.54 -16.01
N GLU A 133 5.30 1.58 -14.68
CA GLU A 133 4.58 0.66 -13.80
C GLU A 133 3.06 0.77 -13.99
N GLY A 134 2.53 1.97 -14.00
CA GLY A 134 1.10 2.21 -14.23
C GLY A 134 0.63 1.73 -15.61
N LEU A 135 1.40 1.97 -16.67
CA LEU A 135 1.10 1.50 -18.03
C LEU A 135 1.06 -0.03 -18.12
N LEU A 136 2.02 -0.72 -17.48
CA LEU A 136 2.06 -2.19 -17.45
C LEU A 136 0.85 -2.78 -16.70
N LEU A 137 0.42 -2.15 -15.61
CA LEU A 137 -0.77 -2.55 -14.87
C LEU A 137 -2.05 -2.37 -15.70
N TRP A 138 -2.21 -1.24 -16.39
CA TRP A 138 -3.37 -1.02 -17.25
C TRP A 138 -3.36 -1.88 -18.50
N HIS A 139 -2.20 -2.21 -19.07
CA HIS A 139 -2.10 -3.25 -20.10
C HIS A 139 -2.63 -4.60 -19.59
N GLU A 140 -2.22 -5.03 -18.37
CA GLU A 140 -2.74 -6.26 -17.75
C GLU A 140 -4.27 -6.28 -17.61
N ALA A 141 -4.89 -5.11 -17.34
CA ALA A 141 -6.34 -5.02 -17.17
C ALA A 141 -7.14 -4.94 -18.48
N THR A 142 -6.50 -4.54 -19.58
CA THR A 142 -7.22 -4.17 -20.82
C THR A 142 -6.75 -4.90 -22.06
N ASP A 143 -5.61 -5.60 -22.00
CA ASP A 143 -4.89 -6.18 -23.15
C ASP A 143 -4.59 -5.14 -24.26
N ASP A 144 -4.55 -3.83 -23.91
CA ASP A 144 -4.24 -2.77 -24.86
C ASP A 144 -2.73 -2.74 -25.14
N GLU A 145 -2.34 -3.18 -26.33
CA GLU A 145 -0.97 -3.23 -26.82
C GLU A 145 -0.29 -1.85 -26.86
N ARG A 146 -1.02 -0.75 -27.08
CA ARG A 146 -0.44 0.59 -27.06
C ARG A 146 0.21 0.90 -25.71
N LEU A 147 -0.42 0.47 -24.60
CA LEU A 147 0.11 0.70 -23.25
C LEU A 147 1.41 -0.08 -23.03
N LEU A 148 1.46 -1.34 -23.48
CA LEU A 148 2.67 -2.15 -23.42
C LEU A 148 3.79 -1.54 -24.27
N GLN A 149 3.50 -1.12 -25.50
CA GLN A 149 4.50 -0.53 -26.37
C GLN A 149 5.03 0.79 -25.82
N ALA A 150 4.18 1.62 -25.21
CA ALA A 150 4.60 2.85 -24.55
C ALA A 150 5.50 2.58 -23.32
N ALA A 151 5.15 1.58 -22.51
CA ALA A 151 6.00 1.15 -21.39
C ALA A 151 7.35 0.61 -21.86
N ILE A 152 7.37 -0.16 -22.96
CA ILE A 152 8.59 -0.64 -23.60
C ILE A 152 9.42 0.53 -24.13
N ALA A 153 8.81 1.52 -24.79
CA ALA A 153 9.51 2.70 -25.32
C ALA A 153 10.17 3.52 -24.21
N GLY A 154 9.46 3.75 -23.09
CA GLY A 154 10.03 4.39 -21.91
C GLY A 154 11.20 3.60 -21.30
N GLY A 155 11.06 2.27 -21.22
CA GLY A 155 12.15 1.38 -20.79
C GLY A 155 13.33 1.37 -21.76
N GLU A 156 13.07 1.48 -23.07
CA GLU A 156 14.08 1.58 -24.11
C GLU A 156 14.88 2.89 -24.04
N LEU A 157 14.19 3.99 -23.80
CA LEU A 157 14.83 5.29 -23.56
C LEU A 157 15.85 5.20 -22.41
N LEU A 158 15.44 4.61 -21.28
CA LEU A 158 16.31 4.42 -20.13
C LEU A 158 17.47 3.45 -20.46
N TYR A 159 17.19 2.36 -21.19
CA TYR A 159 18.19 1.39 -21.60
C TYR A 159 19.27 2.03 -22.51
N GLN A 160 18.86 2.77 -23.53
CA GLN A 160 19.79 3.44 -24.44
C GLN A 160 20.64 4.47 -23.71
N HIS A 161 20.02 5.25 -22.82
CA HIS A 161 20.71 6.33 -22.13
C HIS A 161 21.74 5.82 -21.11
N PHE A 162 21.38 4.80 -20.32
CA PHE A 162 22.23 4.31 -19.22
C PHE A 162 23.01 3.07 -19.59
N PHE A 163 22.41 2.06 -20.21
CA PHE A 163 23.10 0.81 -20.52
C PHE A 163 24.02 0.97 -21.75
N GLU A 164 23.46 1.37 -22.88
CA GLU A 164 24.24 1.58 -24.11
C GLU A 164 25.16 2.81 -23.99
N GLY A 165 24.67 3.87 -23.35
CA GLY A 165 25.43 5.07 -23.02
C GLY A 165 26.54 4.85 -21.96
N ARG A 166 26.62 3.66 -21.35
CA ARG A 166 27.60 3.29 -20.30
C ARG A 166 27.62 4.29 -19.14
N ARG A 167 26.44 4.75 -18.73
CA ARG A 167 26.25 5.69 -17.62
C ARG A 167 25.62 4.96 -16.45
N SER A 168 26.08 5.28 -15.23
CA SER A 168 25.42 4.84 -14.02
C SER A 168 24.13 5.63 -13.78
N LEU A 169 23.06 4.99 -13.29
CA LEU A 169 21.87 5.66 -12.79
C LEU A 169 22.19 6.61 -11.62
N LEU A 170 23.26 6.36 -10.86
CA LEU A 170 23.72 7.27 -9.80
C LEU A 170 24.10 8.65 -10.32
N SER A 171 24.41 8.79 -11.62
CA SER A 171 24.70 10.09 -12.24
C SER A 171 23.50 11.05 -12.27
N MET A 172 22.28 10.55 -12.04
CA MET A 172 21.09 11.42 -11.88
C MET A 172 20.96 12.03 -10.48
N GLY A 173 21.72 11.57 -9.49
CA GLY A 173 21.49 11.94 -8.09
C GLY A 173 20.24 11.27 -7.50
N SER A 174 19.88 11.63 -6.27
CA SER A 174 18.70 11.10 -5.55
C SER A 174 18.54 9.58 -5.74
N PRO A 175 19.53 8.77 -5.32
CA PRO A 175 19.54 7.33 -5.63
C PRO A 175 18.37 6.58 -4.97
N GLU A 176 17.84 7.06 -3.85
CA GLU A 176 16.68 6.48 -3.18
C GLU A 176 15.41 6.54 -4.05
N MET A 177 15.29 7.52 -4.94
CA MET A 177 14.21 7.67 -5.91
C MET A 177 14.60 7.05 -7.26
N ASN A 178 15.67 7.53 -7.85
CA ASN A 178 16.00 7.24 -9.27
C ASN A 178 16.38 5.77 -9.52
N LEU A 179 16.92 5.05 -8.52
CA LEU A 179 17.18 3.60 -8.65
C LEU A 179 15.91 2.73 -8.69
N SER A 180 14.72 3.29 -8.44
CA SER A 180 13.44 2.57 -8.62
C SER A 180 13.21 2.10 -10.06
N VAL A 181 13.92 2.67 -11.04
CA VAL A 181 14.02 2.16 -12.42
C VAL A 181 14.35 0.66 -12.44
N TYR A 182 15.10 0.15 -11.45
CA TYR A 182 15.38 -1.28 -11.29
C TYR A 182 14.12 -2.14 -11.30
N HIS A 183 13.05 -1.71 -10.58
CA HIS A 183 11.79 -2.45 -10.51
C HIS A 183 11.10 -2.57 -11.87
N CYS A 184 10.86 -1.45 -12.56
CA CYS A 184 10.17 -1.51 -13.86
C CYS A 184 11.00 -2.19 -14.95
N ILE A 185 12.34 -2.08 -14.93
CA ILE A 185 13.22 -2.78 -15.88
C ILE A 185 13.21 -4.30 -15.62
N ALA A 186 13.24 -4.73 -14.36
CA ALA A 186 13.10 -6.16 -14.02
C ALA A 186 11.72 -6.70 -14.44
N LYS A 187 10.66 -5.93 -14.27
CA LYS A 187 9.30 -6.29 -14.71
C LYS A 187 9.21 -6.34 -16.24
N LEU A 188 9.83 -5.41 -16.97
CA LEU A 188 9.94 -5.48 -18.44
C LEU A 188 10.72 -6.71 -18.91
N ALA A 189 11.79 -7.10 -18.19
CA ALA A 189 12.51 -8.34 -18.49
C ALA A 189 11.58 -9.57 -18.40
N ARG A 190 10.74 -9.63 -17.36
CA ARG A 190 9.77 -10.72 -17.17
C ARG A 190 8.67 -10.72 -18.25
N ILE A 191 8.04 -9.58 -18.50
CA ILE A 191 6.91 -9.47 -19.42
C ILE A 191 7.33 -9.72 -20.87
N THR A 192 8.47 -9.15 -21.29
CA THR A 192 8.93 -9.22 -22.70
C THR A 192 9.81 -10.42 -23.00
N GLY A 193 10.39 -11.08 -21.99
CA GLY A 193 11.40 -12.15 -22.16
C GLY A 193 12.72 -11.66 -22.80
N LYS A 194 12.91 -10.34 -23.02
CA LYS A 194 14.09 -9.80 -23.70
C LYS A 194 15.28 -9.74 -22.76
N ALA A 195 16.31 -10.52 -23.06
CA ALA A 195 17.55 -10.62 -22.26
C ALA A 195 18.26 -9.27 -22.04
N LYS A 196 18.06 -8.26 -22.90
CA LYS A 196 18.67 -6.94 -22.71
C LYS A 196 18.19 -6.24 -21.44
N TYR A 197 16.90 -6.35 -21.07
CA TYR A 197 16.38 -5.75 -19.84
C TYR A 197 16.92 -6.47 -18.60
N LEU A 198 17.11 -7.80 -18.65
CA LEU A 198 17.76 -8.51 -17.56
C LEU A 198 19.22 -8.06 -17.40
N ARG A 199 19.97 -7.87 -18.49
CA ARG A 199 21.34 -7.33 -18.40
C ARG A 199 21.36 -5.91 -17.82
N PHE A 200 20.38 -5.07 -18.19
CA PHE A 200 20.27 -3.72 -17.64
C PHE A 200 19.92 -3.75 -16.14
N ALA A 201 18.96 -4.58 -15.72
CA ALA A 201 18.66 -4.76 -14.29
C ALA A 201 19.90 -5.20 -13.50
N LYS A 202 20.71 -6.13 -14.04
CA LYS A 202 21.99 -6.54 -13.44
C LYS A 202 23.02 -5.41 -13.37
N GLN A 203 23.06 -4.50 -14.36
CA GLN A 203 23.90 -3.30 -14.27
C GLN A 203 23.42 -2.37 -13.14
N ILE A 204 22.11 -2.16 -13.00
CA ILE A 204 21.56 -1.35 -11.91
C ILE A 204 21.91 -1.95 -10.55
N GLU A 205 21.96 -3.28 -10.42
CA GLU A 205 22.46 -3.92 -9.20
C GLU A 205 23.91 -3.55 -8.89
N GLN A 206 24.78 -3.40 -9.92
CA GLN A 206 26.14 -2.93 -9.70
C GLN A 206 26.16 -1.45 -9.23
N ASP A 207 25.28 -0.62 -9.76
CA ASP A 207 25.11 0.74 -9.26
C ASP A 207 24.69 0.74 -7.76
N ILE A 208 23.70 -0.06 -7.38
CA ILE A 208 23.26 -0.22 -5.98
C ILE A 208 24.43 -0.72 -5.09
N LEU A 209 25.19 -1.71 -5.54
CA LEU A 209 26.32 -2.24 -4.79
C LEU A 209 27.46 -1.23 -4.63
N SER A 210 27.65 -0.36 -5.62
CA SER A 210 28.70 0.68 -5.60
C SER A 210 28.30 1.93 -4.82
N GLU A 211 26.99 2.18 -4.64
CA GLU A 211 26.45 3.34 -3.92
C GLU A 211 26.96 3.38 -2.47
N ASN A 212 26.80 2.28 -1.75
CA ASN A 212 27.22 2.19 -0.36
C ASN A 212 27.41 0.71 0.06
N PRO A 213 28.45 0.40 0.85
CA PRO A 213 28.66 -0.95 1.38
C PRO A 213 27.55 -1.45 2.33
N LYS A 214 26.66 -0.58 2.82
CA LYS A 214 25.50 -0.91 3.64
C LYS A 214 24.20 -0.89 2.84
N ASN A 215 24.24 -1.10 1.53
CA ASN A 215 23.02 -1.12 0.72
C ASN A 215 22.12 -2.32 1.05
N TRP A 216 20.86 -2.22 0.66
CA TRP A 216 19.82 -3.19 0.97
C TRP A 216 20.06 -4.59 0.36
N LEU A 217 20.76 -4.72 -0.78
CA LEU A 217 21.07 -6.01 -1.41
C LEU A 217 21.95 -6.91 -0.55
N VAL A 218 22.77 -6.34 0.31
CA VAL A 218 23.65 -7.08 1.21
C VAL A 218 23.12 -7.19 2.64
N ALA A 219 21.94 -6.62 2.92
CA ALA A 219 21.39 -6.50 4.26
C ALA A 219 21.24 -7.87 4.95
N SER A 220 20.65 -8.87 4.28
CA SER A 220 20.47 -10.21 4.84
C SER A 220 21.81 -10.90 5.16
N ASN A 221 22.80 -10.75 4.29
CA ASN A 221 24.13 -11.35 4.48
C ASN A 221 24.91 -10.67 5.62
N LYS A 222 24.77 -9.34 5.74
CA LYS A 222 25.45 -8.54 6.77
C LYS A 222 24.64 -8.41 8.06
N LYS A 223 23.42 -8.96 8.11
CA LYS A 223 22.49 -8.83 9.23
C LYS A 223 22.23 -7.38 9.61
N LEU A 224 22.02 -6.50 8.61
CA LEU A 224 21.69 -5.10 8.80
C LEU A 224 20.17 -4.95 8.79
N ASP A 225 19.61 -4.38 9.84
CA ASP A 225 18.22 -3.94 9.81
C ASP A 225 18.02 -2.86 8.75
N PHE A 226 16.79 -2.73 8.24
CA PHE A 226 16.52 -1.76 7.18
C PHE A 226 16.92 -0.34 7.58
N TYR A 227 16.65 0.08 8.82
CA TYR A 227 17.05 1.39 9.34
C TYR A 227 18.57 1.61 9.43
N GLN A 228 19.37 0.54 9.35
CA GLN A 228 20.84 0.59 9.35
C GLN A 228 21.41 0.60 7.93
N CYS A 229 20.57 0.34 6.94
CA CYS A 229 20.96 0.42 5.54
C CYS A 229 21.21 1.88 5.14
N ASP A 230 21.85 2.05 4.01
CA ASP A 230 22.03 3.37 3.42
C ASP A 230 20.69 3.93 2.94
N THR A 231 20.45 5.20 3.27
CA THR A 231 19.25 5.95 2.86
C THR A 231 17.95 5.14 3.04
N PRO A 232 17.59 4.74 4.28
CA PRO A 232 16.43 3.88 4.55
C PRO A 232 15.12 4.66 4.51
N ARG A 233 14.88 5.39 3.41
CA ARG A 233 13.63 6.10 3.13
C ARG A 233 12.62 5.17 2.47
N TRP A 234 11.35 5.55 2.53
CA TRP A 234 10.26 4.75 1.97
C TRP A 234 10.36 4.59 0.44
N GLU A 235 10.91 5.55 -0.28
CA GLU A 235 11.08 5.47 -1.73
C GLU A 235 11.99 4.31 -2.12
N ARG A 236 13.00 4.01 -1.29
CA ARG A 236 13.90 2.86 -1.49
C ARG A 236 13.13 1.52 -1.57
N LEU A 237 11.97 1.42 -0.93
CA LEU A 237 11.12 0.21 -1.01
C LEU A 237 10.71 -0.09 -2.46
N HIS A 238 10.52 0.93 -3.29
CA HIS A 238 10.22 0.73 -4.71
C HIS A 238 11.40 0.11 -5.50
N THR A 239 12.64 0.45 -5.15
CA THR A 239 13.81 -0.26 -5.69
C THR A 239 13.83 -1.71 -5.20
N ILE A 240 13.55 -1.94 -3.92
CA ILE A 240 13.53 -3.27 -3.29
C ILE A 240 12.45 -4.17 -3.91
N MET A 241 11.29 -3.64 -4.33
CA MET A 241 10.26 -4.38 -5.07
C MET A 241 10.81 -5.05 -6.33
N GLY A 242 11.84 -4.47 -6.97
CA GLY A 242 12.54 -5.07 -8.10
C GLY A 242 13.15 -6.44 -7.79
N ALA A 243 13.50 -6.73 -6.52
CA ALA A 243 13.99 -8.04 -6.12
C ALA A 243 12.94 -9.15 -6.32
N ALA A 244 11.65 -8.85 -6.09
CA ALA A 244 10.57 -9.81 -6.37
C ALA A 244 10.49 -10.14 -7.87
N GLU A 245 10.59 -9.14 -8.74
CA GLU A 245 10.60 -9.35 -10.18
C GLU A 245 11.85 -10.11 -10.65
N MET A 246 13.03 -9.80 -10.09
CA MET A 246 14.27 -10.54 -10.37
C MET A 246 14.19 -12.00 -9.92
N TYR A 247 13.56 -12.28 -8.77
CA TYR A 247 13.29 -13.66 -8.35
C TYR A 247 12.42 -14.40 -9.37
N LYS A 248 11.31 -13.76 -9.82
CA LYS A 248 10.41 -14.34 -10.83
C LYS A 248 11.09 -14.64 -12.17
N VAL A 249 12.09 -13.83 -12.55
CA VAL A 249 12.84 -13.99 -13.82
C VAL A 249 13.97 -15.01 -13.70
N THR A 250 14.70 -15.02 -12.56
CA THR A 250 15.95 -15.76 -12.44
C THR A 250 15.87 -17.01 -11.56
N GLY A 251 14.90 -17.08 -10.64
CA GLY A 251 14.82 -18.10 -9.61
C GLY A 251 15.91 -18.00 -8.54
N GLU A 252 16.74 -16.94 -8.54
CA GLU A 252 17.84 -16.80 -7.58
C GLU A 252 17.32 -16.50 -6.17
N GLU A 253 17.50 -17.44 -5.24
CA GLU A 253 17.00 -17.36 -3.85
C GLU A 253 17.49 -16.13 -3.07
N ARG A 254 18.62 -15.54 -3.44
CA ARG A 254 19.14 -14.35 -2.78
C ARG A 254 18.15 -13.19 -2.77
N TYR A 255 17.34 -13.05 -3.81
CA TYR A 255 16.32 -11.98 -3.91
C TYR A 255 15.19 -12.21 -2.93
N ARG A 256 14.62 -13.43 -2.91
CA ARG A 256 13.55 -13.80 -1.98
C ARG A 256 14.02 -13.69 -0.52
N ASN A 257 15.22 -14.17 -0.22
CA ASN A 257 15.79 -14.13 1.12
C ASN A 257 16.06 -12.70 1.59
N THR A 258 16.56 -11.83 0.71
CA THR A 258 16.78 -10.42 1.05
C THR A 258 15.44 -9.70 1.31
N LEU A 259 14.44 -9.93 0.46
CA LEU A 259 13.13 -9.32 0.60
C LEU A 259 12.47 -9.73 1.92
N ARG A 260 12.46 -11.05 2.22
CA ARG A 260 11.95 -11.57 3.49
C ARG A 260 12.66 -10.93 4.69
N TYR A 261 13.99 -10.91 4.67
CA TYR A 261 14.79 -10.35 5.75
C TYR A 261 14.45 -8.87 6.03
N LEU A 262 14.38 -8.05 4.98
CA LEU A 262 14.07 -6.62 5.10
C LEU A 262 12.66 -6.37 5.62
N ILE A 263 11.67 -7.13 5.14
CA ILE A 263 10.29 -7.01 5.63
C ILE A 263 10.21 -7.41 7.10
N GLU A 264 10.85 -8.50 7.51
CA GLU A 264 10.89 -8.93 8.91
C GLU A 264 11.58 -7.89 9.81
N SER A 265 12.67 -7.28 9.33
CA SER A 265 13.32 -6.16 10.02
C SER A 265 12.37 -4.99 10.22
N ILE A 266 11.73 -4.50 9.14
CA ILE A 266 10.78 -3.38 9.21
C ILE A 266 9.62 -3.70 10.16
N LEU A 267 9.05 -4.91 10.08
CA LEU A 267 7.96 -5.36 10.97
C LEU A 267 8.35 -5.34 12.45
N SER A 268 9.63 -5.47 12.77
CA SER A 268 10.12 -5.48 14.15
C SER A 268 10.61 -4.12 14.66
N THR A 269 10.99 -3.19 13.76
CA THR A 269 11.68 -1.96 14.15
C THR A 269 10.93 -0.68 13.85
N ASP A 270 10.08 -0.64 12.79
CA ASP A 270 9.56 0.61 12.26
C ASP A 270 8.05 0.60 11.98
N ILE A 271 7.31 -0.37 12.54
CA ILE A 271 5.85 -0.41 12.45
C ILE A 271 5.22 0.18 13.70
N HIS A 272 4.38 1.18 13.50
CA HIS A 272 3.61 1.83 14.55
C HIS A 272 2.39 1.01 14.99
N ASN A 273 1.76 1.42 16.10
CA ASN A 273 0.57 0.76 16.63
C ASN A 273 -0.63 0.73 15.66
N THR A 274 -0.66 1.61 14.68
CA THR A 274 -1.67 1.63 13.60
C THR A 274 -1.39 0.63 12.48
N GLY A 275 -0.25 -0.06 12.50
CA GLY A 275 0.25 -0.84 11.37
C GLY A 275 0.89 0.01 10.27
N ALA A 276 1.18 1.27 10.54
CA ALA A 276 1.83 2.18 9.59
C ALA A 276 3.36 2.10 9.68
N PHE A 277 4.03 2.27 8.57
CA PHE A 277 5.46 2.51 8.39
C PHE A 277 5.60 3.94 7.86
N SER A 278 6.46 4.78 8.19
CA SER A 278 7.58 4.91 9.07
C SER A 278 7.49 6.24 9.85
N THR A 279 8.61 6.74 10.42
CA THR A 279 8.64 8.06 11.10
C THR A 279 9.40 9.08 10.25
N ASP A 280 8.77 10.22 9.94
CA ASP A 280 9.34 11.31 9.12
C ASP A 280 9.98 10.78 7.81
N GLU A 281 9.29 9.87 7.13
CA GLU A 281 9.68 9.24 5.85
C GLU A 281 10.88 8.26 5.94
N TRP A 282 11.46 8.04 7.12
CA TRP A 282 12.65 7.22 7.33
C TRP A 282 12.40 6.07 8.29
N ALA A 283 12.99 4.91 8.01
CA ALA A 283 13.18 3.88 9.04
C ALA A 283 14.26 4.35 10.02
N ARG A 284 13.94 4.30 11.32
CA ARG A 284 14.80 4.83 12.40
C ARG A 284 14.79 3.96 13.66
N ASN A 285 14.34 2.70 13.57
CA ASN A 285 13.94 1.91 14.73
C ASN A 285 12.86 2.66 15.53
N GLY A 286 11.85 3.15 14.81
CA GLY A 286 10.95 4.22 15.25
C GLY A 286 9.55 3.79 15.65
N SER A 287 9.26 2.48 15.86
CA SER A 287 7.90 1.99 16.19
C SER A 287 7.22 2.75 17.33
N PHE A 288 7.99 3.25 18.29
CA PHE A 288 7.53 3.97 19.46
C PHE A 288 7.94 5.46 19.49
N VAL A 289 8.25 6.03 18.34
CA VAL A 289 8.57 7.45 18.19
C VAL A 289 7.35 8.19 17.68
N ASN A 290 6.93 9.25 18.37
CA ASN A 290 5.91 10.13 17.86
C ASN A 290 6.48 11.01 16.74
N GLY A 291 5.86 11.00 15.59
CA GLY A 291 6.32 11.75 14.41
C GLY A 291 5.29 11.71 13.30
N ASN A 292 5.66 12.29 12.18
CA ASN A 292 4.85 12.27 10.98
C ASN A 292 4.92 10.86 10.34
N ILE A 293 3.75 10.28 10.08
CA ILE A 293 3.63 8.99 9.39
C ILE A 293 2.98 9.27 8.05
N GLU A 294 3.81 9.34 7.02
CA GLU A 294 3.37 9.70 5.69
C GLU A 294 2.53 8.59 5.03
N THR A 295 1.46 8.98 4.36
CA THR A 295 0.57 8.06 3.63
C THR A 295 1.31 7.22 2.59
N CYS A 296 2.27 7.80 1.85
CA CYS A 296 3.05 7.05 0.84
C CYS A 296 3.93 5.95 1.48
N CYS A 297 4.44 6.17 2.69
CA CYS A 297 5.23 5.17 3.42
C CYS A 297 4.41 3.90 3.70
N VAL A 298 3.16 4.08 4.18
CA VAL A 298 2.23 2.96 4.46
C VAL A 298 1.96 2.15 3.20
N ILE A 299 1.68 2.85 2.09
CA ILE A 299 1.36 2.21 0.80
C ILE A 299 2.56 1.44 0.26
N ALA A 300 3.75 2.05 0.26
CA ALA A 300 4.96 1.41 -0.26
C ALA A 300 5.32 0.14 0.53
N PHE A 301 5.18 0.16 1.85
CA PHE A 301 5.49 -1.03 2.66
C PHE A 301 4.45 -2.14 2.48
N ASN A 302 3.15 -1.81 2.42
CA ASN A 302 2.11 -2.79 2.15
C ASN A 302 2.26 -3.41 0.75
N ALA A 303 2.61 -2.61 -0.27
CA ALA A 303 2.91 -3.11 -1.61
C ALA A 303 4.10 -4.09 -1.60
N LEU A 304 5.18 -3.76 -0.89
CA LEU A 304 6.33 -4.64 -0.73
C LEU A 304 5.96 -5.96 -0.02
N CYS A 305 5.10 -5.90 1.00
CA CYS A 305 4.54 -7.10 1.64
C CYS A 305 3.78 -7.98 0.64
N CYS A 306 2.94 -7.37 -0.20
CA CYS A 306 2.22 -8.09 -1.25
C CYS A 306 3.19 -8.73 -2.27
N ASP A 307 4.29 -8.05 -2.63
CA ASP A 307 5.31 -8.62 -3.53
C ASP A 307 5.98 -9.86 -2.92
N LEU A 308 6.20 -9.89 -1.60
CA LEU A 308 6.72 -11.09 -0.93
C LEU A 308 5.69 -12.23 -0.94
N LEU A 309 4.39 -11.94 -0.71
CA LEU A 309 3.35 -12.96 -0.85
C LEU A 309 3.33 -13.59 -2.25
N ASP A 310 3.70 -12.83 -3.30
CA ASP A 310 3.71 -13.31 -4.69
C ASP A 310 4.82 -14.32 -4.99
N ILE A 311 5.84 -14.43 -4.15
CA ILE A 311 7.03 -15.26 -4.36
C ILE A 311 7.34 -16.23 -3.22
N THR A 312 6.42 -16.34 -2.25
CA THR A 312 6.53 -17.26 -1.11
C THR A 312 5.29 -18.16 -1.01
N PRO A 313 5.43 -19.36 -0.42
CA PRO A 313 4.31 -20.26 -0.22
C PRO A 313 3.35 -19.74 0.87
N PRO A 314 2.06 -20.09 0.82
CA PRO A 314 1.06 -19.63 1.80
C PRO A 314 1.40 -19.95 3.27
N SER A 315 2.15 -21.00 3.54
CA SER A 315 2.61 -21.34 4.91
C SER A 315 3.47 -20.23 5.55
N GLU A 316 4.10 -19.38 4.76
CA GLU A 316 4.92 -18.26 5.24
C GLU A 316 4.12 -16.95 5.39
N HIS A 317 2.86 -16.89 4.95
CA HIS A 317 2.11 -15.64 4.83
C HIS A 317 1.56 -15.08 6.15
N GLY A 318 1.40 -15.91 7.20
CA GLY A 318 0.63 -15.55 8.40
C GLY A 318 1.02 -14.20 9.03
N LYS A 319 2.32 -13.97 9.29
CA LYS A 319 2.81 -12.71 9.90
C LYS A 319 2.57 -11.49 9.00
N ILE A 320 2.74 -11.67 7.70
CA ILE A 320 2.57 -10.59 6.70
C ILE A 320 1.09 -10.23 6.57
N LEU A 321 0.22 -11.24 6.52
CA LEU A 321 -1.23 -11.02 6.43
C LEU A 321 -1.81 -10.41 7.71
N ASP A 322 -1.28 -10.76 8.89
CA ASP A 322 -1.65 -10.10 10.15
C ASP A 322 -1.26 -8.61 10.14
N HIS A 323 -0.10 -8.27 9.55
CA HIS A 323 0.31 -6.88 9.36
C HIS A 323 -0.58 -6.17 8.35
N LEU A 324 -0.81 -6.76 7.17
CA LEU A 324 -1.65 -6.16 6.13
C LEU A 324 -3.08 -5.88 6.63
N GLU A 325 -3.66 -6.80 7.39
CA GLU A 325 -4.96 -6.60 8.02
C GLU A 325 -4.95 -5.46 9.04
N LEU A 326 -3.95 -5.44 9.95
CA LEU A 326 -3.80 -4.37 10.93
C LEU A 326 -3.63 -3.01 10.25
N SER A 327 -2.72 -2.93 9.28
CA SER A 327 -2.44 -1.72 8.51
C SER A 327 -3.68 -1.28 7.74
N TYR A 328 -4.38 -2.20 7.08
CA TYR A 328 -5.55 -1.88 6.27
C TYR A 328 -6.66 -1.23 7.09
N TYR A 329 -7.12 -1.89 8.17
CA TYR A 329 -8.24 -1.39 8.97
C TYR A 329 -7.91 -0.13 9.80
N ASN A 330 -6.64 0.13 10.09
CA ASN A 330 -6.25 1.29 10.89
C ASN A 330 -5.52 2.34 10.06
N ALA A 331 -4.34 2.05 9.51
CA ALA A 331 -3.55 3.03 8.78
C ALA A 331 -4.19 3.41 7.43
N VAL A 332 -4.51 2.41 6.58
CA VAL A 332 -5.01 2.64 5.21
C VAL A 332 -6.40 3.29 5.24
N LEU A 333 -7.37 2.72 5.94
CA LEU A 333 -8.66 3.38 6.08
C LEU A 333 -8.48 4.71 6.81
N GLY A 334 -7.62 4.77 7.82
CA GLY A 334 -7.41 5.93 8.70
C GLY A 334 -6.80 7.15 8.04
N TYR A 335 -5.97 7.03 7.00
CA TYR A 335 -5.49 8.21 6.29
C TYR A 335 -6.50 8.79 5.28
N ASN A 336 -7.56 8.07 4.95
CA ASN A 336 -8.63 8.56 4.09
C ASN A 336 -9.73 9.26 4.90
N SER A 337 -10.35 10.27 4.31
CA SER A 337 -11.63 10.76 4.82
C SER A 337 -12.75 9.79 4.45
N GLU A 338 -13.77 9.68 5.31
CA GLU A 338 -14.97 8.87 5.02
C GLU A 338 -15.70 9.32 3.74
N THR A 339 -15.48 10.58 3.32
CA THR A 339 -16.06 11.12 2.08
C THR A 339 -15.30 10.72 0.83
N GLY A 340 -14.11 10.13 0.96
CA GLY A 340 -13.21 9.81 -0.15
C GLY A 340 -12.63 11.02 -0.90
N ARG A 341 -12.93 12.25 -0.44
CA ARG A 341 -12.58 13.50 -1.14
C ARG A 341 -11.16 13.98 -0.84
N TRP A 342 -10.61 13.62 0.32
CA TRP A 342 -9.27 13.98 0.73
C TRP A 342 -8.62 12.86 1.55
N CYS A 343 -7.31 12.86 1.60
CA CYS A 343 -6.51 12.04 2.51
C CYS A 343 -5.60 12.92 3.36
N THR A 344 -5.02 12.36 4.40
CA THR A 344 -3.93 13.00 5.14
C THR A 344 -2.62 12.92 4.34
N TYR A 345 -1.72 13.87 4.52
CA TYR A 345 -0.31 13.66 4.21
C TYR A 345 0.31 12.79 5.30
N SER A 346 0.13 13.21 6.54
CA SER A 346 0.64 12.53 7.74
C SER A 346 -0.49 12.15 8.69
N THR A 347 -0.47 10.91 9.17
CA THR A 347 -1.46 10.40 10.16
C THR A 347 -0.72 9.99 11.44
N PRO A 348 -0.61 10.88 12.45
CA PRO A 348 0.11 10.57 13.68
C PRO A 348 -0.62 9.51 14.51
N MET A 349 0.11 8.78 15.36
CA MET A 349 -0.48 7.88 16.37
C MET A 349 -1.30 8.66 17.40
N ASP A 350 -0.76 9.78 17.87
CA ASP A 350 -1.41 10.75 18.75
C ASP A 350 -1.33 12.12 18.11
N GLY A 351 -2.44 12.83 17.94
CA GLY A 351 -2.44 14.15 17.31
C GLY A 351 -3.75 14.55 16.66
N VAL A 352 -3.68 15.17 15.50
CA VAL A 352 -4.81 15.65 14.70
C VAL A 352 -4.65 15.14 13.27
N ARG A 353 -5.75 14.76 12.63
CA ARG A 353 -5.78 14.48 11.19
C ARG A 353 -6.10 15.75 10.43
N ASN A 354 -5.23 16.11 9.52
CA ASN A 354 -5.43 17.22 8.61
C ASN A 354 -5.49 16.70 7.17
N ALA A 355 -6.28 17.37 6.33
CA ALA A 355 -6.20 17.12 4.89
C ALA A 355 -4.78 17.42 4.39
N SER A 356 -4.27 16.61 3.48
CA SER A 356 -2.89 16.71 2.96
C SER A 356 -2.54 18.11 2.42
N THR A 357 -3.54 18.84 1.90
CA THR A 357 -3.40 20.22 1.43
C THR A 357 -3.09 21.25 2.52
N LYS A 358 -3.34 20.92 3.79
CA LYS A 358 -3.00 21.80 4.93
C LYS A 358 -1.57 21.59 5.41
N GLU A 359 -1.06 20.37 5.27
CA GLU A 359 0.29 20.00 5.77
C GLU A 359 1.34 20.23 4.70
N ASN A 360 0.98 20.03 3.44
CA ASN A 360 1.91 20.08 2.33
C ASN A 360 1.29 20.85 1.16
N GLY A 361 1.71 22.09 1.00
CA GLY A 361 1.31 22.95 -0.10
C GLY A 361 2.01 22.62 -1.42
N PHE A 362 2.51 21.40 -1.60
CA PHE A 362 3.09 20.95 -2.87
C PHE A 362 2.03 20.96 -3.94
N GLN A 363 2.07 22.01 -4.73
CA GLN A 363 1.22 22.19 -5.88
C GLN A 363 2.10 22.12 -7.11
N ILE A 364 1.63 21.40 -8.11
CA ILE A 364 2.32 21.42 -9.41
C ILE A 364 2.34 22.84 -9.96
N ARG A 365 1.22 23.57 -9.82
CA ARG A 365 1.00 24.95 -10.28
C ARG A 365 -0.12 25.60 -9.46
N PRO A 366 -0.27 26.93 -9.54
CA PRO A 366 -1.48 27.60 -9.08
C PRO A 366 -2.75 26.92 -9.62
N GLY A 367 -3.73 26.65 -8.77
CA GLY A 367 -4.95 25.94 -9.12
C GLY A 367 -4.92 24.42 -8.93
N ALA A 368 -3.77 23.80 -8.67
CA ALA A 368 -3.62 22.37 -8.40
C ALA A 368 -3.44 22.07 -6.91
N SER A 369 -4.09 22.84 -6.03
CA SER A 369 -3.88 22.85 -4.58
C SER A 369 -4.14 21.52 -3.87
N GLU A 370 -4.93 20.63 -4.47
CA GLU A 370 -5.27 19.34 -3.89
C GLU A 370 -4.26 18.24 -4.22
N LEU A 371 -3.36 18.48 -5.20
CA LEU A 371 -2.49 17.45 -5.74
C LEU A 371 -1.11 17.50 -5.10
N ASN A 372 -0.78 16.42 -4.39
CA ASN A 372 0.54 16.14 -3.84
C ASN A 372 0.82 14.63 -3.95
N CYS A 373 2.02 14.18 -3.57
CA CYS A 373 2.41 12.77 -3.68
C CYS A 373 1.41 11.84 -2.98
N CYS A 374 0.98 12.18 -1.76
CA CYS A 374 0.06 11.36 -0.97
C CYS A 374 -1.35 11.33 -1.56
N SER A 375 -1.90 12.48 -1.99
CA SER A 375 -3.25 12.52 -2.57
C SER A 375 -3.34 11.77 -3.90
N ALA A 376 -2.27 11.76 -4.70
CA ALA A 376 -2.21 10.97 -5.93
C ALA A 376 -2.10 9.46 -5.65
N ASN A 377 -1.44 9.07 -4.53
CA ASN A 377 -1.13 7.68 -4.21
C ASN A 377 -2.14 7.00 -3.26
N ALA A 378 -2.86 7.76 -2.41
CA ALA A 378 -3.76 7.21 -1.39
C ALA A 378 -4.76 6.16 -1.92
N PRO A 379 -5.36 6.31 -3.11
CA PRO A 379 -6.25 5.30 -3.68
C PRO A 379 -5.60 3.92 -3.84
N ARG A 380 -4.28 3.86 -4.11
CA ARG A 380 -3.54 2.60 -4.24
C ARG A 380 -3.66 1.74 -3.00
N GLY A 381 -3.45 2.30 -1.80
CA GLY A 381 -3.52 1.52 -0.56
C GLY A 381 -4.91 0.92 -0.32
N VAL A 382 -5.98 1.66 -0.64
CA VAL A 382 -7.36 1.14 -0.55
C VAL A 382 -7.58 -0.01 -1.54
N GLY A 383 -7.14 0.16 -2.78
CA GLY A 383 -7.34 -0.82 -3.85
C GLY A 383 -6.44 -2.05 -3.73
N GLU A 384 -5.26 -1.96 -3.10
CA GLU A 384 -4.33 -3.09 -2.94
C GLU A 384 -4.89 -4.24 -2.09
N LEU A 385 -6.02 -4.06 -1.40
CA LEU A 385 -6.78 -5.16 -0.81
C LEU A 385 -7.01 -6.29 -1.82
N TYR A 386 -7.25 -5.96 -3.09
CA TYR A 386 -7.40 -6.93 -4.18
C TYR A 386 -6.23 -7.94 -4.25
N ARG A 387 -5.00 -7.55 -3.91
CA ARG A 387 -3.80 -8.40 -4.03
C ARG A 387 -3.73 -9.51 -2.98
N TRP A 388 -4.35 -9.33 -1.81
CA TRP A 388 -4.19 -10.25 -0.70
C TRP A 388 -5.50 -10.82 -0.14
N MET A 389 -6.67 -10.27 -0.49
CA MET A 389 -7.96 -10.69 0.06
C MET A 389 -8.29 -12.17 -0.20
N ILE A 390 -7.94 -12.68 -1.37
CA ILE A 390 -8.01 -14.09 -1.75
C ILE A 390 -6.87 -14.40 -2.71
N ARG A 391 -6.26 -15.57 -2.55
CA ARG A 391 -5.13 -16.02 -3.38
C ARG A 391 -5.35 -17.47 -3.78
N CYS A 392 -4.65 -17.95 -4.79
CA CYS A 392 -4.67 -19.36 -5.14
C CYS A 392 -3.27 -19.92 -5.41
N GLU A 393 -3.13 -21.20 -5.19
CA GLU A 393 -1.98 -22.02 -5.53
C GLU A 393 -2.51 -23.37 -6.01
N ASP A 394 -2.26 -23.73 -7.25
CA ASP A 394 -2.80 -24.92 -7.91
C ASP A 394 -4.35 -25.00 -7.82
N GLU A 395 -4.89 -26.01 -7.13
CA GLU A 395 -6.33 -26.22 -6.90
C GLU A 395 -6.80 -25.69 -5.53
N ASN A 396 -5.96 -24.93 -4.82
CA ASN A 396 -6.24 -24.41 -3.49
C ASN A 396 -6.53 -22.92 -3.51
N LEU A 397 -7.55 -22.49 -2.74
CA LEU A 397 -7.86 -21.09 -2.47
C LEU A 397 -7.45 -20.75 -1.03
N TYR A 398 -6.98 -19.53 -0.83
CA TYR A 398 -6.57 -18.97 0.47
C TYR A 398 -7.33 -17.67 0.72
N LEU A 399 -8.35 -17.73 1.57
CA LEU A 399 -9.16 -16.57 1.96
C LEU A 399 -8.51 -15.86 3.15
N ASN A 400 -8.18 -14.58 2.96
CA ASN A 400 -7.44 -13.79 3.94
C ASN A 400 -8.22 -12.57 4.44
N TYR A 401 -9.28 -12.17 3.74
CA TYR A 401 -10.14 -11.04 4.07
C TYR A 401 -11.52 -11.52 4.54
N PHE A 402 -12.11 -10.84 5.54
CA PHE A 402 -13.33 -11.28 6.21
C PHE A 402 -14.47 -10.24 6.19
N GLY A 403 -14.25 -9.08 5.59
CA GLY A 403 -15.32 -8.10 5.38
C GLY A 403 -16.43 -8.65 4.48
N ALA A 404 -17.65 -8.20 4.69
CA ALA A 404 -18.82 -8.65 3.93
C ALA A 404 -18.62 -8.41 2.43
N CYS A 405 -18.61 -9.48 1.64
CA CYS A 405 -18.40 -9.43 0.19
C CYS A 405 -18.91 -10.68 -0.53
N THR A 406 -19.06 -10.55 -1.85
CA THR A 406 -19.23 -11.69 -2.76
C THR A 406 -18.01 -11.74 -3.67
N LEU A 407 -17.36 -12.90 -3.75
CA LEU A 407 -16.20 -13.18 -4.58
C LEU A 407 -16.62 -14.15 -5.68
N ASP A 408 -16.59 -13.68 -6.93
CA ASP A 408 -16.79 -14.54 -8.09
C ASP A 408 -15.44 -15.08 -8.55
N LEU A 409 -15.31 -16.39 -8.64
CA LEU A 409 -14.06 -17.07 -8.96
C LEU A 409 -13.94 -17.33 -10.47
N THR A 410 -12.72 -17.40 -10.96
CA THR A 410 -12.42 -17.64 -12.38
C THR A 410 -12.87 -19.01 -12.88
N ASP A 411 -13.19 -19.95 -11.97
CA ASP A 411 -13.67 -21.30 -12.27
C ASP A 411 -15.20 -21.43 -12.24
N GLY A 412 -15.92 -20.31 -12.07
CA GLY A 412 -17.38 -20.25 -11.97
C GLY A 412 -17.93 -20.49 -10.55
N GLY A 413 -17.06 -20.74 -9.56
CA GLY A 413 -17.45 -20.81 -8.16
C GLY A 413 -17.70 -19.43 -7.55
N THR A 414 -18.36 -19.38 -6.38
CA THR A 414 -18.55 -18.15 -5.60
C THR A 414 -18.31 -18.40 -4.11
N ILE A 415 -17.79 -17.37 -3.42
CA ILE A 415 -17.71 -17.33 -1.97
C ILE A 415 -18.41 -16.06 -1.52
N GLU A 416 -19.49 -16.19 -0.74
CA GLU A 416 -20.19 -15.08 -0.11
C GLU A 416 -19.81 -15.03 1.37
N ILE A 417 -19.35 -13.86 1.82
CA ILE A 417 -19.03 -13.56 3.23
C ILE A 417 -20.07 -12.60 3.75
N THR A 418 -20.77 -13.00 4.82
CA THR A 418 -21.74 -12.13 5.52
C THR A 418 -21.34 -11.99 6.98
N GLY A 419 -21.75 -10.88 7.60
CA GLY A 419 -21.39 -10.45 8.94
C GLY A 419 -21.02 -8.97 8.97
N ASP A 420 -20.72 -8.44 10.15
CA ASP A 420 -20.31 -7.04 10.34
C ASP A 420 -18.83 -6.93 10.78
N TYR A 421 -17.97 -7.81 10.20
CA TYR A 421 -16.53 -7.75 10.44
C TYR A 421 -15.95 -6.45 9.86
N PRO A 422 -15.06 -5.74 10.57
CA PRO A 422 -14.34 -6.07 11.81
C PRO A 422 -15.04 -5.58 13.09
N TYR A 423 -16.31 -5.22 13.05
CA TYR A 423 -17.05 -4.68 14.21
C TYR A 423 -17.72 -5.77 15.05
N ASP A 424 -18.15 -6.84 14.41
CA ASP A 424 -18.60 -8.09 15.06
C ASP A 424 -17.59 -9.20 14.82
N ASN A 425 -17.55 -10.17 15.71
CA ASN A 425 -16.59 -11.26 15.72
C ASN A 425 -17.07 -12.52 14.98
N GLU A 426 -18.28 -12.51 14.42
CA GLU A 426 -18.84 -13.64 13.70
C GLU A 426 -19.02 -13.32 12.22
N ILE A 427 -18.59 -14.26 11.36
CA ILE A 427 -18.84 -14.24 9.93
C ILE A 427 -19.46 -15.56 9.49
N THR A 428 -20.22 -15.52 8.40
CA THR A 428 -20.74 -16.70 7.73
C THR A 428 -20.20 -16.73 6.30
N LEU A 429 -19.61 -17.85 5.92
CA LEU A 429 -19.17 -18.15 4.57
C LEU A 429 -20.22 -19.05 3.90
N GLN A 430 -20.72 -18.63 2.73
CA GLN A 430 -21.50 -19.49 1.84
C GLN A 430 -20.65 -19.81 0.62
N ILE A 431 -20.34 -21.09 0.43
CA ILE A 431 -19.44 -21.56 -0.62
C ILE A 431 -20.30 -22.26 -1.69
N LYS A 432 -20.14 -21.82 -2.94
CA LYS A 432 -20.64 -22.52 -4.13
C LYS A 432 -19.43 -22.92 -4.97
N PRO A 433 -19.16 -24.23 -5.13
CA PRO A 433 -17.98 -24.69 -5.83
C PRO A 433 -18.05 -24.40 -7.33
N GLY A 434 -16.91 -24.11 -7.92
CA GLY A 434 -16.69 -24.12 -9.35
C GLY A 434 -16.14 -25.48 -9.82
N ASN A 435 -15.40 -25.47 -10.92
CA ASN A 435 -14.93 -26.72 -11.54
C ASN A 435 -13.42 -26.99 -11.33
N ARG A 436 -12.64 -26.02 -10.79
CA ARG A 436 -11.19 -26.12 -10.62
C ARG A 436 -10.77 -26.28 -9.16
N PHE A 437 -11.18 -25.35 -8.29
CA PHE A 437 -10.69 -25.31 -6.92
C PHE A 437 -11.32 -26.43 -6.07
N ARG A 438 -10.48 -27.11 -5.25
CA ARG A 438 -10.86 -28.27 -4.44
C ARG A 438 -10.86 -27.99 -2.96
N LYS A 439 -10.02 -27.06 -2.50
CA LYS A 439 -9.87 -26.72 -1.09
C LYS A 439 -9.91 -25.21 -0.89
N LEU A 440 -10.56 -24.79 0.20
CA LEU A 440 -10.56 -23.44 0.72
C LEU A 440 -9.83 -23.43 2.05
N PHE A 441 -8.74 -22.70 2.10
CA PHE A 441 -7.98 -22.40 3.30
C PHE A 441 -8.41 -21.02 3.80
N VAL A 442 -8.99 -20.96 4.99
CA VAL A 442 -9.42 -19.71 5.63
C VAL A 442 -8.39 -19.33 6.68
N ARG A 443 -7.84 -18.12 6.57
CA ARG A 443 -6.81 -17.63 7.48
C ARG A 443 -7.33 -17.51 8.91
N ILE A 444 -6.51 -17.92 9.87
CA ILE A 444 -6.74 -17.66 11.29
C ILE A 444 -5.75 -16.57 11.75
N PRO A 445 -6.22 -15.36 12.06
CA PRO A 445 -5.35 -14.29 12.54
C PRO A 445 -4.71 -14.69 13.88
N LYS A 446 -3.41 -14.40 14.04
CA LYS A 446 -2.68 -14.75 15.29
C LYS A 446 -3.24 -14.09 16.55
N TRP A 447 -3.94 -12.97 16.38
CA TRP A 447 -4.61 -12.30 17.50
C TRP A 447 -5.87 -13.05 17.98
N SER A 448 -6.49 -13.89 17.17
CA SER A 448 -7.65 -14.71 17.55
C SER A 448 -7.20 -16.01 18.20
N LYS A 449 -7.09 -16.00 19.53
CA LYS A 449 -6.56 -17.14 20.30
C LYS A 449 -7.52 -18.33 20.36
N HIS A 450 -8.83 -18.07 20.30
CA HIS A 450 -9.90 -19.05 20.44
C HIS A 450 -10.91 -18.87 19.30
N THR A 451 -10.53 -19.31 18.10
CA THR A 451 -11.46 -19.27 16.95
C THR A 451 -12.36 -20.49 16.99
N ALA A 452 -13.69 -20.25 17.08
CA ALA A 452 -14.70 -21.31 16.99
C ALA A 452 -15.25 -21.40 15.59
N ILE A 453 -15.48 -22.64 15.11
CA ILE A 453 -16.02 -22.93 13.80
C ILE A 453 -17.20 -23.88 13.94
N GLU A 454 -18.28 -23.56 13.22
CA GLU A 454 -19.46 -24.38 13.13
C GLU A 454 -19.70 -24.70 11.66
N ASP A 455 -19.53 -25.97 11.27
CA ASP A 455 -19.84 -26.50 9.96
C ASP A 455 -20.47 -27.90 10.07
N THR A 456 -20.88 -28.47 8.92
CA THR A 456 -21.51 -29.81 8.86
C THR A 456 -20.53 -30.97 8.92
N ASP A 457 -19.23 -30.74 8.65
CA ASP A 457 -18.23 -31.80 8.44
C ASP A 457 -17.12 -31.85 9.50
N GLY A 458 -17.17 -30.94 10.49
CA GLY A 458 -16.23 -30.86 11.59
C GLY A 458 -14.96 -30.06 11.32
N LEU A 459 -14.25 -29.72 12.40
CA LEU A 459 -13.06 -28.88 12.40
C LEU A 459 -11.84 -29.64 11.87
N ARG A 460 -11.09 -29.03 10.94
CA ARG A 460 -9.78 -29.53 10.47
C ARG A 460 -8.77 -28.40 10.47
N LEU A 461 -7.72 -28.55 11.27
CA LEU A 461 -6.54 -27.68 11.22
C LEU A 461 -5.63 -28.15 10.09
N ALA A 462 -5.30 -27.27 9.14
CA ALA A 462 -4.37 -27.57 8.05
C ALA A 462 -2.91 -27.24 8.44
N ASP A 463 -2.70 -26.08 9.07
CA ASP A 463 -1.45 -25.60 9.67
C ASP A 463 -1.75 -24.52 10.74
N GLU A 464 -0.71 -23.87 11.28
CA GLU A 464 -0.88 -22.83 12.32
C GLU A 464 -1.61 -21.56 11.82
N ASN A 465 -1.68 -21.34 10.52
CA ASN A 465 -2.20 -20.09 9.93
C ASN A 465 -3.56 -20.24 9.27
N TYR A 466 -3.98 -21.47 8.92
CA TYR A 466 -5.19 -21.71 8.11
C TYR A 466 -6.01 -22.90 8.59
N ILE A 467 -7.32 -22.79 8.41
CA ILE A 467 -8.25 -23.91 8.50
C ILE A 467 -8.67 -24.29 7.10
N CYS A 468 -8.69 -25.60 6.80
CA CYS A 468 -8.99 -26.14 5.49
C CYS A 468 -10.43 -26.69 5.42
N PHE A 469 -11.16 -26.28 4.38
CA PHE A 469 -12.47 -26.81 4.00
C PHE A 469 -12.42 -27.39 2.59
N SER A 470 -13.24 -28.43 2.34
CA SER A 470 -13.48 -28.88 0.98
C SER A 470 -14.33 -27.84 0.24
N MET A 471 -14.04 -27.61 -1.05
CA MET A 471 -14.87 -26.80 -1.93
C MET A 471 -16.13 -27.59 -2.32
N SER A 472 -17.13 -27.60 -1.43
CA SER A 472 -18.46 -28.17 -1.61
C SER A 472 -19.51 -27.10 -1.32
N GLU A 473 -20.73 -27.29 -1.78
CA GLU A 473 -21.83 -26.40 -1.40
C GLU A 473 -22.08 -26.53 0.10
N THR A 474 -21.66 -25.52 0.86
CA THR A 474 -21.70 -25.53 2.32
C THR A 474 -21.79 -24.13 2.91
N VAL A 475 -22.23 -24.09 4.15
CA VAL A 475 -22.25 -22.87 4.98
C VAL A 475 -21.35 -23.09 6.19
N VAL A 476 -20.41 -22.19 6.43
CA VAL A 476 -19.48 -22.22 7.55
C VAL A 476 -19.62 -20.94 8.35
N LYS A 477 -19.80 -21.07 9.67
CA LYS A 477 -19.74 -19.95 10.60
C LYS A 477 -18.40 -19.94 11.32
N ILE A 478 -17.78 -18.77 11.38
CA ILE A 478 -16.50 -18.57 12.04
C ILE A 478 -16.66 -17.46 13.06
N LYS A 479 -16.28 -17.76 14.30
CA LYS A 479 -16.31 -16.80 15.40
C LYS A 479 -14.91 -16.58 15.95
N PHE A 480 -14.38 -15.39 15.71
CA PHE A 480 -13.06 -14.96 16.18
C PHE A 480 -13.09 -14.56 17.65
N ASP A 481 -11.93 -14.64 18.30
CA ASP A 481 -11.75 -14.16 19.67
C ASP A 481 -11.47 -12.66 19.69
N PHE A 482 -12.48 -11.85 19.96
CA PHE A 482 -12.36 -10.39 20.08
C PHE A 482 -12.07 -9.90 21.50
N THR A 483 -11.49 -10.75 22.35
CA THR A 483 -10.97 -10.33 23.65
C THR A 483 -9.98 -9.17 23.47
N PRO A 484 -10.13 -8.06 24.21
CA PRO A 484 -9.22 -6.92 24.09
C PRO A 484 -7.76 -7.31 24.33
N ARG A 485 -6.87 -6.78 23.50
CA ARG A 485 -5.42 -6.99 23.58
C ARG A 485 -4.72 -5.66 23.80
N TYR A 486 -3.57 -5.72 24.41
CA TYR A 486 -2.75 -4.56 24.72
C TYR A 486 -1.39 -4.67 24.03
N LEU A 487 -0.94 -3.57 23.45
CA LEU A 487 0.46 -3.37 23.05
C LEU A 487 1.08 -2.41 24.06
N GLU A 488 2.09 -2.87 24.77
CA GLU A 488 2.85 -2.04 25.71
C GLU A 488 3.81 -1.12 24.95
N GLY A 489 3.79 0.16 25.29
CA GLY A 489 4.65 1.17 24.73
C GLY A 489 6.07 1.09 25.28
N GLN A 490 7.02 1.46 24.43
CA GLN A 490 8.44 1.57 24.78
C GLN A 490 8.93 2.99 24.47
N GLY A 491 10.14 3.35 24.89
CA GLY A 491 10.75 4.64 24.58
C GLY A 491 9.85 5.80 25.01
N GLN A 492 9.38 6.61 24.07
CA GLN A 492 8.51 7.77 24.33
C GLN A 492 7.13 7.38 24.87
N TYR A 493 6.70 6.15 24.68
CA TYR A 493 5.41 5.63 25.14
C TYR A 493 5.54 4.63 26.29
N ALA A 494 6.70 4.57 26.95
CA ALA A 494 6.89 3.69 28.11
C ALA A 494 5.82 3.95 29.20
N GLY A 495 5.20 2.87 29.70
CA GLY A 495 4.11 2.92 30.67
C GLY A 495 2.73 3.27 30.09
N LYS A 496 2.60 3.37 28.76
CA LYS A 496 1.33 3.51 28.06
C LYS A 496 1.02 2.25 27.25
N PHE A 497 -0.24 2.10 26.87
CA PHE A 497 -0.72 0.94 26.14
C PHE A 497 -1.64 1.34 25.00
N SER A 498 -1.54 0.66 23.88
CA SER A 498 -2.54 0.69 22.82
C SER A 498 -3.52 -0.46 22.98
N VAL A 499 -4.79 -0.21 22.71
CA VAL A 499 -5.90 -1.17 22.90
C VAL A 499 -6.42 -1.64 21.55
N TYR A 500 -6.50 -2.95 21.37
CA TYR A 500 -7.08 -3.58 20.19
C TYR A 500 -8.25 -4.48 20.56
N ARG A 501 -9.25 -4.53 19.69
CA ARG A 501 -10.31 -5.54 19.69
C ARG A 501 -10.47 -6.06 18.26
N GLY A 502 -10.27 -7.37 18.06
CA GLY A 502 -10.07 -7.88 16.71
C GLY A 502 -8.91 -7.16 16.01
N PRO A 503 -8.99 -6.79 14.75
CA PRO A 503 -7.95 -6.04 14.04
C PRO A 503 -7.94 -4.53 14.34
N LEU A 504 -8.98 -4.01 15.03
CA LEU A 504 -9.17 -2.58 15.25
C LEU A 504 -8.36 -2.05 16.42
N LEU A 505 -7.63 -0.97 16.19
CA LEU A 505 -7.04 -0.10 17.22
C LEU A 505 -8.08 0.88 17.73
N PHE A 506 -8.11 1.10 19.05
CA PHE A 506 -8.99 2.06 19.70
C PHE A 506 -8.20 3.20 20.32
N GLY A 507 -8.76 4.40 20.23
CA GLY A 507 -8.19 5.59 20.83
C GLY A 507 -9.22 6.49 21.49
N LEU A 508 -8.72 7.52 22.17
CA LEU A 508 -9.49 8.48 22.93
C LEU A 508 -9.52 9.84 22.21
N ARG A 509 -10.69 10.40 22.01
CA ARG A 509 -10.87 11.77 21.49
C ARG A 509 -10.47 12.79 22.56
N MET A 510 -9.79 13.86 22.15
CA MET A 510 -9.29 14.90 23.03
C MET A 510 -9.99 16.25 22.73
N PRO A 511 -10.18 17.18 23.70
CA PRO A 511 -10.04 16.90 25.12
C PRO A 511 -11.04 15.84 25.56
N ALA A 512 -10.61 14.96 26.46
CA ALA A 512 -11.53 14.00 27.08
C ALA A 512 -12.49 14.79 27.97
N ASP A 513 -13.77 14.48 27.89
CA ASP A 513 -14.81 15.09 28.76
C ASP A 513 -14.62 14.74 30.24
N HIS A 514 -13.62 13.91 30.56
CA HIS A 514 -13.32 13.43 31.90
C HIS A 514 -11.86 13.70 32.27
N ILE A 515 -11.67 14.18 33.50
CA ILE A 515 -10.38 14.52 34.11
C ILE A 515 -9.49 13.28 34.36
N LEU A 516 -10.06 12.08 34.30
CA LEU A 516 -9.34 10.83 34.52
C LEU A 516 -8.59 10.39 33.25
N THR A 517 -7.31 10.66 33.22
CA THR A 517 -6.39 10.21 32.16
C THR A 517 -5.97 8.75 32.33
N LYS A 518 -6.22 8.11 33.49
CA LYS A 518 -5.83 6.74 33.78
C LYS A 518 -7.02 5.79 33.70
N ILE A 519 -6.88 4.72 32.91
CA ILE A 519 -7.93 3.73 32.64
C ILE A 519 -7.56 2.42 33.32
N PRO A 520 -8.40 1.87 34.24
CA PRO A 520 -8.18 0.53 34.77
C PRO A 520 -8.37 -0.54 33.67
N ALA A 521 -7.43 -1.47 33.53
CA ALA A 521 -7.53 -2.55 32.54
C ALA A 521 -8.83 -3.37 32.66
N PRO A 522 -9.37 -3.70 33.86
CA PRO A 522 -10.68 -4.35 34.00
C PRO A 522 -11.83 -3.58 33.34
N HIS A 523 -11.76 -2.24 33.26
CA HIS A 523 -12.79 -1.46 32.60
C HIS A 523 -12.79 -1.66 31.07
N ILE A 524 -11.64 -1.98 30.48
CA ILE A 524 -11.55 -2.26 29.04
C ILE A 524 -12.13 -3.64 28.73
N SER A 525 -11.84 -4.66 29.55
CA SER A 525 -12.41 -6.00 29.37
C SER A 525 -13.93 -6.04 29.61
N GLN A 526 -14.46 -5.11 30.42
CA GLN A 526 -15.89 -4.93 30.69
C GLN A 526 -16.56 -3.91 29.76
N ALA A 527 -15.83 -3.35 28.81
CA ALA A 527 -16.36 -2.33 27.92
C ALA A 527 -17.51 -2.86 27.07
N LYS A 528 -18.58 -2.06 26.98
CA LYS A 528 -19.70 -2.36 26.10
C LYS A 528 -19.37 -1.88 24.68
N ALA A 529 -19.29 -2.81 23.74
CA ALA A 529 -19.18 -2.48 22.32
C ALA A 529 -20.50 -1.86 21.81
N ILE A 530 -20.42 -0.69 21.21
CA ILE A 530 -21.58 0.04 20.67
C ILE A 530 -21.32 0.30 19.20
N ARG A 531 -22.02 -0.45 18.34
CA ARG A 531 -22.03 -0.21 16.89
C ARG A 531 -22.76 1.11 16.61
N GLN A 532 -22.15 1.98 15.81
CA GLN A 532 -22.71 3.27 15.40
C GLN A 532 -23.06 3.22 13.91
N SER A 533 -23.66 4.29 13.39
CA SER A 533 -23.89 4.44 11.94
C SER A 533 -22.58 4.35 11.13
N SER A 534 -21.48 4.85 11.70
CA SER A 534 -20.12 4.63 11.21
C SER A 534 -19.24 4.16 12.36
N GLY A 535 -18.52 3.03 12.19
CA GLY A 535 -17.56 2.50 13.13
C GLY A 535 -18.10 1.95 14.46
N LEU A 536 -17.17 1.71 15.39
CA LEU A 536 -17.40 1.08 16.68
C LEU A 536 -16.88 1.96 17.82
N SER A 537 -17.60 1.98 18.94
CA SER A 537 -17.10 2.56 20.20
C SER A 537 -17.10 1.53 21.31
N LEU A 538 -16.11 1.62 22.20
CA LEU A 538 -16.09 0.90 23.48
C LEU A 538 -16.48 1.87 24.59
N LEU A 539 -17.63 1.64 25.22
CA LEU A 539 -18.07 2.41 26.38
C LEU A 539 -17.59 1.69 27.65
N LEU A 540 -16.66 2.32 28.36
CA LEU A 540 -16.11 1.80 29.60
C LEU A 540 -17.08 2.02 30.76
N PRO A 541 -17.01 1.21 31.86
CA PRO A 541 -17.81 1.44 33.07
C PRO A 541 -17.64 2.83 33.69
N SER A 542 -16.48 3.45 33.49
CA SER A 542 -16.18 4.84 33.89
C SER A 542 -16.93 5.92 33.08
N GLY A 543 -17.66 5.55 32.03
CA GLY A 543 -18.27 6.49 31.09
C GLY A 543 -17.34 6.96 29.97
N ILE A 544 -16.04 6.63 30.04
CA ILE A 544 -15.08 6.92 28.96
C ILE A 544 -15.48 6.14 27.71
N ARG A 545 -15.40 6.79 26.55
CA ARG A 545 -15.67 6.19 25.25
C ARG A 545 -14.39 6.17 24.42
N LEU A 546 -13.92 4.96 24.06
CA LEU A 546 -12.88 4.76 23.06
C LEU A 546 -13.53 4.56 21.69
N ARG A 547 -12.89 5.04 20.65
CA ARG A 547 -13.37 4.97 19.25
C ARG A 547 -12.34 4.17 18.43
N ASP A 548 -12.83 3.38 17.45
CA ASP A 548 -11.95 2.75 16.46
C ASP A 548 -11.18 3.80 15.67
N PHE A 549 -9.94 3.45 15.29
CA PHE A 549 -8.98 4.41 14.75
C PHE A 549 -9.43 5.00 13.41
N TYR A 550 -10.06 4.23 12.51
CA TYR A 550 -10.53 4.76 11.22
C TYR A 550 -11.45 5.97 11.42
N HIS A 551 -12.39 5.90 12.34
CA HIS A 551 -13.37 6.97 12.59
C HIS A 551 -12.90 7.99 13.63
N LEU A 552 -11.78 7.74 14.30
CA LEU A 552 -11.20 8.66 15.28
C LEU A 552 -10.50 9.82 14.58
N GLY A 553 -10.82 11.07 14.95
CA GLY A 553 -10.19 12.27 14.40
C GLY A 553 -10.69 12.71 13.01
N GLN A 554 -11.71 12.06 12.44
CA GLN A 554 -12.35 12.46 11.17
C GLN A 554 -12.99 13.87 11.25
N ASP A 555 -13.30 14.34 12.43
CA ASP A 555 -13.86 15.66 12.70
C ASP A 555 -12.79 16.74 12.97
N GLY A 556 -11.52 16.44 12.74
CA GLY A 556 -10.39 17.36 12.94
C GLY A 556 -10.03 17.61 14.40
N ARG A 557 -10.59 16.87 15.36
CA ARG A 557 -10.20 16.96 16.77
C ARG A 557 -8.99 16.08 17.07
N ALA A 558 -8.22 16.53 18.06
CA ALA A 558 -7.10 15.77 18.56
C ALA A 558 -7.52 14.44 19.18
N TYR A 559 -6.65 13.45 19.11
CA TYR A 559 -6.86 12.12 19.68
C TYR A 559 -5.56 11.52 20.23
N LYS A 560 -5.74 10.44 21.03
CA LYS A 560 -4.63 9.60 21.52
C LYS A 560 -4.95 8.14 21.30
N THR A 561 -3.97 7.36 20.89
CA THR A 561 -4.00 5.90 20.78
C THR A 561 -3.10 5.22 21.82
N TRP A 562 -2.17 5.97 22.40
CA TRP A 562 -1.35 5.57 23.52
C TRP A 562 -1.98 6.04 24.84
N LEU A 563 -2.58 5.12 25.56
CA LEU A 563 -3.42 5.38 26.73
C LEU A 563 -2.71 5.02 28.02
N ASP A 564 -2.97 5.80 29.07
CA ASP A 564 -2.50 5.51 30.42
C ASP A 564 -3.42 4.44 31.05
N ILE A 565 -2.99 3.16 30.98
CA ILE A 565 -3.73 2.01 31.49
C ILE A 565 -2.96 1.41 32.66
N PHE A 566 -3.67 0.93 33.68
CA PHE A 566 -3.06 0.28 34.85
C PHE A 566 -3.78 -1.01 35.24
N GLY A 567 -3.07 -1.94 35.89
CA GLY A 567 -3.61 -3.23 36.33
C GLY A 567 -3.79 -4.24 35.19
N ILE A 568 -2.88 -4.20 34.21
CA ILE A 568 -2.80 -5.17 33.11
C ILE A 568 -2.15 -6.44 33.62
#